data_6f4ce7b09236fe0c93816b13f5ed22b9
#
_entry.id   6f4ce7b09236fe0c93816b13f5ed22b9
#
_cell.length_a   1.000
_cell.length_b   1.000
_cell.length_c   1.000
_cell.angle_alpha   90.00
_cell.angle_beta   90.00
_cell.angle_gamma   90.00
#
_symmetry.space_group_name_H-M   'P 1'
#
loop_
_entity.id
_entity.type
_entity.pdbx_description
1 polymer ?
#
loop_
_entity_poly.entity_id
_entity_poly.type
_entity_poly.pdbx_seq_one_letter_code
_entity_poly.pdbx_strand_id
1 'polypeptide(L)'
;MRYTLALLILLMGGCLRPDAVPPAPAPPAPVVDPTPATGVMRVLILHENDDRRNYSAETIATLNAPELRQWLAEHKADWRIWDQHIDTQYAAPFWQKAVTLPHGELPWIWISPADGSKGVNGPLPKTLAETMELLGRYAK
;
A
#
# COMPACT_ATOMS: atom_id res chain seq x y z
N MET A 1 86.81 0.74 1.59
CA MET A 1 85.59 1.43 1.23
C MET A 1 84.44 0.52 1.53
N ARG A 2 83.74 0.77 2.62
CA ARG A 2 82.55 -0.06 3.09
C ARG A 2 81.33 0.82 2.93
N TYR A 3 80.44 0.48 2.03
CA TYR A 3 79.09 1.13 1.88
C TYR A 3 78.11 0.37 2.68
N THR A 4 77.63 1.01 3.74
CA THR A 4 76.53 0.49 4.60
C THR A 4 75.17 0.89 3.95
N LEU A 5 74.42 -0.08 3.43
CA LEU A 5 73.07 0.14 2.88
C LEU A 5 72.06 0.13 4.03
N ALA A 6 71.49 1.29 4.33
CA ALA A 6 70.42 1.41 5.31
C ALA A 6 69.09 1.11 4.63
N LEU A 7 68.45 0.00 5.04
CA LEU A 7 67.11 -0.41 4.60
C LEU A 7 66.04 0.31 5.44
N LEU A 8 65.35 1.27 4.84
CA LEU A 8 64.26 2.01 5.47
C LEU A 8 62.93 1.21 5.25
N ILE A 9 62.47 0.52 6.30
CA ILE A 9 61.17 -0.17 6.28
C ILE A 9 60.10 0.85 6.64
N LEU A 10 59.29 1.24 5.64
CA LEU A 10 58.12 2.07 5.82
C LEU A 10 56.94 1.19 6.28
N LEU A 11 56.64 1.23 7.56
CA LEU A 11 55.43 0.58 8.10
C LEU A 11 54.19 1.42 7.72
N MET A 12 53.53 1.04 6.64
CA MET A 12 52.20 1.53 6.31
C MET A 12 51.20 0.92 7.29
N GLY A 13 50.95 1.63 8.38
CA GLY A 13 49.83 1.32 9.27
C GLY A 13 48.50 1.60 8.59
N GLY A 14 47.92 0.61 7.94
CA GLY A 14 46.56 0.67 7.44
C GLY A 14 45.59 0.71 8.59
N CYS A 15 45.00 1.88 8.91
CA CYS A 15 43.84 1.96 9.77
C CYS A 15 42.65 1.23 9.09
N LEU A 16 42.38 0.01 9.50
CA LEU A 16 41.12 -0.67 9.22
C LEU A 16 40.00 0.16 9.87
N ARG A 17 39.28 0.93 9.05
CA ARG A 17 38.03 1.52 9.48
C ARG A 17 37.07 0.35 9.76
N PRO A 18 36.47 0.25 10.97
CA PRO A 18 35.39 -0.69 11.21
C PRO A 18 34.29 -0.36 10.21
N ASP A 19 33.90 -1.38 9.42
CA ASP A 19 32.77 -1.27 8.50
C ASP A 19 31.54 -0.78 9.29
N ALA A 20 31.06 0.41 8.92
CA ALA A 20 29.86 0.97 9.51
C ALA A 20 28.71 0.01 9.20
N VAL A 21 28.17 -0.62 10.23
CA VAL A 21 26.97 -1.44 10.12
C VAL A 21 25.89 -0.56 9.51
N PRO A 22 25.28 -0.97 8.37
CA PRO A 22 24.21 -0.18 7.76
C PRO A 22 23.10 0.03 8.79
N PRO A 23 22.54 1.23 8.88
CA PRO A 23 21.45 1.50 9.82
C PRO A 23 20.32 0.52 9.55
N ALA A 24 19.77 -0.04 10.64
CA ALA A 24 18.62 -0.92 10.56
C ALA A 24 17.49 -0.23 9.76
N PRO A 25 16.77 -0.95 8.89
CA PRO A 25 15.65 -0.37 8.16
C PRO A 25 14.67 0.27 9.14
N ALA A 26 14.28 1.50 8.85
CA ALA A 26 13.31 2.21 9.69
C ALA A 26 12.04 1.36 9.84
N PRO A 27 11.44 1.30 11.02
CA PRO A 27 10.18 0.59 11.21
C PRO A 27 9.15 1.15 10.20
N PRO A 28 8.28 0.28 9.62
CA PRO A 28 7.26 0.74 8.70
C PRO A 28 6.44 1.85 9.37
N ALA A 29 6.21 2.93 8.63
CA ALA A 29 5.40 4.03 9.12
C ALA A 29 4.04 3.49 9.61
N PRO A 30 3.50 3.99 10.72
CA PRO A 30 2.21 3.55 11.22
C PRO A 30 1.19 3.72 10.09
N VAL A 31 0.45 2.65 9.79
CA VAL A 31 -0.67 2.69 8.84
C VAL A 31 -1.66 3.69 9.41
N VAL A 32 -1.71 4.88 8.80
CA VAL A 32 -2.67 5.91 9.19
C VAL A 32 -4.04 5.41 8.77
N ASP A 33 -4.85 5.02 9.75
CA ASP A 33 -6.24 4.71 9.51
C ASP A 33 -6.90 5.89 8.79
N PRO A 34 -7.68 5.61 7.75
CA PRO A 34 -8.39 6.63 7.00
C PRO A 34 -9.25 7.50 7.93
N THR A 35 -9.27 8.79 7.66
CA THR A 35 -10.14 9.71 8.40
C THR A 35 -11.58 9.20 8.33
N PRO A 36 -12.25 8.95 9.47
CA PRO A 36 -13.60 8.39 9.48
C PRO A 36 -14.53 9.23 8.60
N ALA A 37 -15.28 8.56 7.73
CA ALA A 37 -16.39 9.20 7.05
C ALA A 37 -17.53 9.36 8.06
N THR A 38 -18.14 10.52 8.12
CA THR A 38 -19.34 10.70 8.91
C THR A 38 -20.56 10.45 8.04
N GLY A 39 -21.32 9.41 8.37
CA GLY A 39 -22.63 9.14 7.77
C GLY A 39 -22.64 8.35 6.46
N VAL A 40 -21.50 8.05 5.83
CA VAL A 40 -21.41 7.27 4.58
C VAL A 40 -20.22 6.34 4.62
N MET A 41 -20.43 5.05 4.35
CA MET A 41 -19.32 4.11 4.15
C MET A 41 -18.56 4.49 2.89
N ARG A 42 -17.23 4.56 2.98
CA ARG A 42 -16.36 4.81 1.81
C ARG A 42 -15.50 3.60 1.52
N VAL A 43 -15.39 3.27 0.25
CA VAL A 43 -14.61 2.12 -0.22
C VAL A 43 -13.71 2.54 -1.38
N LEU A 44 -12.41 2.33 -1.23
CA LEU A 44 -11.44 2.49 -2.31
C LEU A 44 -10.83 1.12 -2.62
N ILE A 45 -10.84 0.73 -3.88
CA ILE A 45 -10.07 -0.40 -4.37
C ILE A 45 -9.05 0.16 -5.36
N LEU A 46 -7.78 -0.05 -5.07
CA LEU A 46 -6.68 0.29 -5.96
C LEU A 46 -6.19 -0.97 -6.67
N HIS A 47 -5.93 -0.84 -7.95
CA HIS A 47 -5.30 -1.89 -8.75
C HIS A 47 -4.28 -1.27 -9.72
N GLU A 48 -3.53 -2.11 -10.41
CA GLU A 48 -2.58 -1.70 -11.44
C GLU A 48 -2.97 -2.35 -12.77
N ASN A 49 -3.27 -1.52 -13.77
CA ASN A 49 -3.68 -2.03 -15.08
C ASN A 49 -2.54 -2.72 -15.82
N ASP A 50 -1.32 -2.23 -15.70
CA ASP A 50 -0.16 -2.79 -16.38
C ASP A 50 0.20 -4.18 -15.83
N ASP A 51 -0.12 -4.43 -14.56
CA ASP A 51 0.11 -5.70 -13.87
C ASP A 51 -1.09 -6.66 -13.90
N ARG A 52 -2.19 -6.29 -14.55
CA ARG A 52 -3.41 -7.12 -14.59
C ARG A 52 -3.18 -8.55 -15.03
N ARG A 53 -2.23 -8.77 -15.93
CA ARG A 53 -1.83 -10.12 -16.39
C ARG A 53 -1.23 -11.00 -15.27
N ASN A 54 -0.78 -10.40 -14.20
CA ASN A 54 -0.20 -11.07 -13.03
C ASN A 54 -1.25 -11.39 -11.96
N TYR A 55 -2.47 -10.85 -12.10
CA TYR A 55 -3.57 -11.17 -11.19
C TYR A 55 -4.20 -12.51 -11.53
N SER A 56 -4.72 -13.21 -10.52
CA SER A 56 -5.50 -14.42 -10.74
C SER A 56 -6.80 -14.11 -11.49
N ALA A 57 -7.36 -15.12 -12.16
CA ALA A 57 -8.64 -14.99 -12.85
C ALA A 57 -9.76 -14.56 -11.89
N GLU A 58 -9.76 -15.06 -10.67
CA GLU A 58 -10.72 -14.72 -9.62
C GLU A 58 -10.59 -13.24 -9.20
N THR A 59 -9.35 -12.75 -9.04
CA THR A 59 -9.09 -11.34 -8.73
C THR A 59 -9.60 -10.43 -9.85
N ILE A 60 -9.33 -10.77 -11.10
CA ILE A 60 -9.81 -10.02 -12.27
C ILE A 60 -11.35 -10.04 -12.31
N ALA A 61 -11.95 -11.21 -12.05
CA ALA A 61 -13.41 -11.33 -11.99
C ALA A 61 -13.99 -10.45 -10.87
N THR A 62 -13.38 -10.43 -9.70
CA THR A 62 -13.79 -9.58 -8.56
C THR A 62 -13.74 -8.10 -8.91
N LEU A 63 -12.62 -7.62 -9.49
CA LEU A 63 -12.47 -6.22 -9.89
C LEU A 63 -13.51 -5.78 -10.94
N ASN A 64 -13.96 -6.68 -11.79
CA ASN A 64 -14.93 -6.39 -12.85
C ASN A 64 -16.37 -6.75 -12.47
N ALA A 65 -16.61 -7.39 -11.34
CA ALA A 65 -17.91 -7.91 -10.93
C ALA A 65 -18.99 -6.80 -10.90
N PRO A 66 -20.08 -6.92 -11.67
CA PRO A 66 -21.19 -5.99 -11.55
C PRO A 66 -21.91 -6.13 -10.20
N GLU A 67 -21.92 -7.32 -9.62
CA GLU A 67 -22.51 -7.62 -8.31
C GLU A 67 -21.84 -6.81 -7.20
N LEU A 68 -20.52 -6.63 -7.24
CA LEU A 68 -19.80 -5.78 -6.29
C LEU A 68 -20.29 -4.34 -6.37
N ARG A 69 -20.41 -3.80 -7.58
CA ARG A 69 -20.85 -2.42 -7.82
C ARG A 69 -22.31 -2.23 -7.41
N GLN A 70 -23.16 -3.21 -7.72
CA GLN A 70 -24.55 -3.21 -7.31
C GLN A 70 -24.67 -3.20 -5.79
N TRP A 71 -23.95 -4.08 -5.10
CA TRP A 71 -23.94 -4.15 -3.64
C TRP A 71 -23.52 -2.82 -3.00
N LEU A 72 -22.43 -2.21 -3.49
CA LEU A 72 -21.95 -0.92 -3.01
C LEU A 72 -22.99 0.19 -3.20
N ALA A 73 -23.70 0.19 -4.32
CA ALA A 73 -24.77 1.15 -4.60
C ALA A 73 -25.99 0.93 -3.70
N GLU A 74 -26.41 -0.31 -3.48
CA GLU A 74 -27.53 -0.66 -2.60
C GLU A 74 -27.28 -0.23 -1.13
N HIS A 75 -26.02 -0.32 -0.69
CA HIS A 75 -25.60 0.13 0.64
C HIS A 75 -25.23 1.63 0.67
N LYS A 76 -25.51 2.37 -0.41
CA LYS A 76 -25.24 3.81 -0.53
C LYS A 76 -23.79 4.18 -0.19
N ALA A 77 -22.85 3.28 -0.46
CA ALA A 77 -21.44 3.55 -0.26
C ALA A 77 -20.95 4.61 -1.25
N ASP A 78 -20.07 5.49 -0.80
CA ASP A 78 -19.24 6.30 -1.70
C ASP A 78 -18.00 5.48 -2.05
N TRP A 79 -17.87 5.04 -3.29
CA TRP A 79 -16.85 4.08 -3.66
C TRP A 79 -16.10 4.45 -4.94
N ARG A 80 -14.86 3.95 -5.02
CA ARG A 80 -13.99 4.07 -6.20
C ARG A 80 -13.24 2.76 -6.41
N ILE A 81 -13.10 2.36 -7.68
CA ILE A 81 -12.23 1.26 -8.12
C ILE A 81 -11.32 1.90 -9.16
N TRP A 82 -10.08 2.15 -8.79
CA TRP A 82 -9.17 2.98 -9.55
C TRP A 82 -7.83 2.28 -9.82
N ASP A 83 -7.25 2.62 -10.96
CA ASP A 83 -5.84 2.40 -11.21
C ASP A 83 -5.00 3.27 -10.26
N GLN A 84 -3.87 2.74 -9.76
CA GLN A 84 -3.01 3.50 -8.83
C GLN A 84 -2.41 4.77 -9.44
N HIS A 85 -2.30 4.83 -10.78
CA HIS A 85 -1.77 5.99 -11.51
C HIS A 85 -2.86 6.98 -11.99
N ILE A 86 -4.09 6.84 -11.48
CA ILE A 86 -5.17 7.74 -11.86
C ILE A 86 -4.83 9.19 -11.50
N ASP A 87 -5.12 10.10 -12.41
CA ASP A 87 -5.09 11.52 -12.10
C ASP A 87 -6.27 11.89 -11.21
N THR A 88 -5.96 12.27 -9.98
CA THR A 88 -6.96 12.62 -8.96
C THR A 88 -7.16 14.12 -8.78
N GLN A 89 -6.56 14.97 -9.61
CA GLN A 89 -6.61 16.44 -9.43
C GLN A 89 -8.04 16.99 -9.35
N TYR A 90 -9.01 16.35 -10.02
CA TYR A 90 -10.42 16.73 -10.02
C TYR A 90 -11.29 15.92 -9.04
N ALA A 91 -10.70 14.98 -8.33
CA ALA A 91 -11.43 14.23 -7.32
C ALA A 91 -11.63 15.06 -6.04
N ALA A 92 -12.64 14.72 -5.24
CA ALA A 92 -12.81 15.37 -3.94
C ALA A 92 -11.53 15.18 -3.07
N PRO A 93 -11.16 16.16 -2.23
CA PRO A 93 -9.93 16.14 -1.45
C PRO A 93 -9.72 14.87 -0.61
N PHE A 94 -10.81 14.28 -0.16
CA PHE A 94 -10.80 12.99 0.53
C PHE A 94 -10.18 11.88 -0.34
N TRP A 95 -10.61 11.76 -1.60
CA TRP A 95 -10.11 10.74 -2.52
C TRP A 95 -8.67 10.98 -2.95
N GLN A 96 -8.30 12.25 -3.15
CA GLN A 96 -6.91 12.64 -3.41
C GLN A 96 -5.98 12.15 -2.30
N LYS A 97 -6.42 12.30 -1.03
CA LYS A 97 -5.67 11.82 0.12
C LYS A 97 -5.69 10.29 0.22
N ALA A 98 -6.84 9.65 -0.05
CA ALA A 98 -7.00 8.22 0.09
C ALA A 98 -6.05 7.42 -0.83
N VAL A 99 -5.85 7.84 -2.08
CA VAL A 99 -4.93 7.17 -3.02
C VAL A 99 -3.46 7.28 -2.63
N THR A 100 -3.10 8.23 -1.78
CA THR A 100 -1.72 8.40 -1.30
C THR A 100 -1.43 7.67 0.00
N LEU A 101 -2.42 6.98 0.56
CA LEU A 101 -2.22 6.17 1.78
C LEU A 101 -1.25 5.03 1.49
N PRO A 102 -0.39 4.68 2.46
CA PRO A 102 0.48 3.54 2.32
C PRO A 102 -0.32 2.26 2.06
N HIS A 103 0.08 1.49 1.07
CA HIS A 103 -0.49 0.20 0.74
C HIS A 103 0.62 -0.81 0.41
N GLY A 104 0.30 -2.11 0.46
CA GLY A 104 1.17 -3.20 0.03
C GLY A 104 1.02 -3.53 -1.45
N GLU A 105 1.22 -4.80 -1.79
CA GLU A 105 1.02 -5.27 -3.17
C GLU A 105 -0.43 -5.11 -3.61
N LEU A 106 -0.63 -4.69 -4.85
CA LEU A 106 -1.94 -4.51 -5.45
C LEU A 106 -2.53 -5.85 -5.94
N PRO A 107 -3.85 -5.99 -5.98
CA PRO A 107 -4.85 -4.97 -5.63
C PRO A 107 -5.06 -4.82 -4.12
N TRP A 108 -5.42 -3.61 -3.72
CA TRP A 108 -5.56 -3.21 -2.32
C TRP A 108 -6.95 -2.64 -2.06
N ILE A 109 -7.52 -2.92 -0.89
CA ILE A 109 -8.81 -2.36 -0.48
C ILE A 109 -8.68 -1.52 0.79
N TRP A 110 -9.39 -0.43 0.79
CA TRP A 110 -9.54 0.45 1.92
C TRP A 110 -11.03 0.72 2.18
N ILE A 111 -11.48 0.55 3.42
CA ILE A 111 -12.86 0.76 3.83
C ILE A 111 -12.88 1.69 5.04
N SER A 112 -13.67 2.75 4.97
CA SER A 112 -14.00 3.63 6.09
C SER A 112 -15.48 3.49 6.40
N PRO A 113 -15.85 2.95 7.58
CA PRO A 113 -17.23 2.77 7.97
C PRO A 113 -17.97 4.09 8.15
N ALA A 114 -19.29 4.07 7.97
CA ALA A 114 -20.14 5.25 8.11
C ALA A 114 -20.22 5.80 9.55
N ASP A 115 -20.07 4.93 10.54
CA ASP A 115 -20.13 5.25 11.97
C ASP A 115 -18.84 5.82 12.55
N GLY A 116 -17.80 5.95 11.71
CA GLY A 116 -16.48 6.41 12.14
C GLY A 116 -15.70 5.40 12.98
N SER A 117 -16.13 4.15 13.04
CA SER A 117 -15.39 3.08 13.68
C SER A 117 -14.12 2.75 12.88
N LYS A 118 -13.27 1.90 13.46
CA LYS A 118 -12.05 1.47 12.79
C LYS A 118 -12.39 0.71 11.50
N GLY A 119 -11.88 1.24 10.38
CA GLY A 119 -11.99 0.63 9.07
C GLY A 119 -10.94 -0.45 8.80
N VAL A 120 -10.81 -0.82 7.54
CA VAL A 120 -9.79 -1.74 7.05
C VAL A 120 -8.91 -1.07 6.00
N ASN A 121 -7.65 -1.44 6.02
CA ASN A 121 -6.65 -1.07 5.02
C ASN A 121 -5.80 -2.33 4.80
N GLY A 122 -5.99 -3.02 3.67
CA GLY A 122 -5.37 -4.32 3.45
C GLY A 122 -5.46 -4.80 2.00
N PRO A 123 -4.84 -5.98 1.70
CA PRO A 123 -4.97 -6.58 0.38
C PRO A 123 -6.44 -6.88 0.04
N LEU A 124 -6.79 -6.71 -1.24
CA LEU A 124 -8.12 -7.12 -1.71
C LEU A 124 -8.26 -8.63 -1.56
N PRO A 125 -9.36 -9.14 -0.98
CA PRO A 125 -9.63 -10.57 -0.96
C PRO A 125 -9.63 -11.16 -2.38
N LYS A 126 -9.21 -12.41 -2.51
CA LYS A 126 -9.00 -13.04 -3.83
C LYS A 126 -10.29 -13.25 -4.59
N THR A 127 -11.40 -13.51 -3.89
CA THR A 127 -12.67 -13.83 -4.51
C THR A 127 -13.73 -12.76 -4.23
N LEU A 128 -14.73 -12.70 -5.10
CA LEU A 128 -15.87 -11.82 -4.91
C LEU A 128 -16.61 -12.13 -3.60
N ALA A 129 -16.80 -13.41 -3.28
CA ALA A 129 -17.50 -13.82 -2.06
C ALA A 129 -16.81 -13.31 -0.79
N GLU A 130 -15.49 -13.47 -0.69
CA GLU A 130 -14.69 -12.96 0.43
C GLU A 130 -14.72 -11.43 0.50
N THR A 131 -14.70 -10.75 -0.66
CA THR A 131 -14.80 -9.30 -0.73
C THR A 131 -16.15 -8.81 -0.23
N MET A 132 -17.25 -9.46 -0.63
CA MET A 132 -18.61 -9.15 -0.17
C MET A 132 -18.78 -9.41 1.34
N GLU A 133 -18.21 -10.51 1.84
CA GLU A 133 -18.19 -10.80 3.29
C GLU A 133 -17.45 -9.71 4.07
N LEU A 134 -16.26 -9.31 3.57
CA LEU A 134 -15.49 -8.24 4.18
C LEU A 134 -16.28 -6.94 4.23
N LEU A 135 -16.87 -6.51 3.12
CA LEU A 135 -17.69 -5.29 3.03
C LEU A 135 -18.90 -5.35 3.97
N GLY A 136 -19.57 -6.51 4.06
CA GLY A 136 -20.74 -6.71 4.93
C GLY A 136 -20.46 -6.49 6.41
N ARG A 137 -19.22 -6.65 6.86
CA ARG A 137 -18.81 -6.37 8.25
C ARG A 137 -18.84 -4.87 8.59
N TYR A 138 -18.75 -4.01 7.57
CA TYR A 138 -18.66 -2.55 7.71
C TYR A 138 -19.91 -1.80 7.21
N ALA A 139 -20.85 -2.49 6.60
CA ALA A 139 -22.11 -1.94 6.09
C ALA A 139 -23.20 -1.91 7.17
N LYS A 140 -22.97 -1.21 8.27
CA LYS A 140 -23.94 -1.07 9.37
C LYS A 140 -24.58 0.31 9.35
#